data_cac2b56fe63e08db1585d8132abd3975
#
_entry.id   cac2b56fe63e08db1585d8132abd3975
#
_cell.length_a   1.000
_cell.length_b   1.000
_cell.length_c   1.000
_cell.angle_alpha   90.00
_cell.angle_beta   90.00
_cell.angle_gamma   90.00
#
_symmetry.space_group_name_H-M   'P 1'
#
loop_
_entity.id
_entity.type
_entity.pdbx_description
1 polymer ?
#
loop_
_entity_poly.entity_id
_entity_poly.type
_entity_poly.pdbx_seq_one_letter_code
_entity_poly.pdbx_strand_id
1 'polypeptide(L)'
;MIPIWLILLATHFVADFVCQSQWLGTQKGKSWELMIYHCLIYSLVFVLIVHVSPIIAGILFITHLIIDPLKARYNIIKKIYWDQALHMIVLAGVWFLMSHHIF
;
A
#
# COMPACT_ATOMS: atom_id res chain seq x y z
N MET A 1 20.73 -12.44 -6.44
CA MET A 1 19.87 -11.27 -6.74
C MET A 1 18.47 -11.50 -6.19
N ILE A 2 17.92 -10.51 -5.48
CA ILE A 2 16.59 -10.62 -4.89
C ILE A 2 15.54 -10.35 -5.98
N PRO A 3 14.54 -11.22 -6.19
CA PRO A 3 13.49 -10.98 -7.18
C PRO A 3 12.69 -9.72 -6.83
N ILE A 4 12.23 -9.00 -7.85
CA ILE A 4 11.47 -7.76 -7.63
C ILE A 4 10.16 -7.98 -6.87
N TRP A 5 9.48 -9.10 -7.11
CA TRP A 5 8.24 -9.40 -6.39
C TRP A 5 8.47 -9.55 -4.89
N LEU A 6 9.62 -10.07 -4.48
CA LEU A 6 9.96 -10.19 -3.06
C LEU A 6 10.26 -8.82 -2.45
N ILE A 7 10.94 -7.95 -3.21
CA ILE A 7 11.19 -6.58 -2.78
C ILE A 7 9.86 -5.81 -2.62
N LEU A 8 8.94 -5.98 -3.56
CA LEU A 8 7.61 -5.37 -3.47
C LEU A 8 6.86 -5.84 -2.23
N LEU A 9 6.89 -7.14 -1.97
CA LEU A 9 6.21 -7.71 -0.80
C LEU A 9 6.81 -7.19 0.50
N ALA A 10 8.14 -7.20 0.62
CA ALA A 10 8.83 -6.70 1.80
C ALA A 10 8.54 -5.20 2.00
N THR A 11 8.56 -4.41 0.92
CA THR A 11 8.29 -2.97 0.97
C THR A 11 6.86 -2.71 1.44
N HIS A 12 5.90 -3.50 0.97
CA HIS A 12 4.51 -3.39 1.42
C HIS A 12 4.40 -3.55 2.93
N PHE A 13 5.02 -4.57 3.50
CA PHE A 13 4.94 -4.80 4.94
C PHE A 13 5.65 -3.71 5.73
N VAL A 14 6.78 -3.21 5.25
CA VAL A 14 7.46 -2.07 5.88
C VAL A 14 6.57 -0.83 5.84
N ALA A 15 5.99 -0.52 4.68
CA ALA A 15 5.17 0.68 4.52
C ALA A 15 3.88 0.63 5.32
N ASP A 16 3.23 -0.54 5.36
CA ASP A 16 1.90 -0.66 5.97
C ASP A 16 1.96 -0.90 7.49
N PHE A 17 2.98 -1.56 7.98
CA PHE A 17 3.07 -1.92 9.40
C PHE A 17 4.19 -1.19 10.14
N VAL A 18 5.39 -1.13 9.59
CA VAL A 18 6.54 -0.54 10.30
C VAL A 18 6.47 1.00 10.28
N CYS A 19 6.11 1.59 9.14
CA CYS A 19 6.02 3.05 9.00
C CYS A 19 4.72 3.64 9.53
N GLN A 20 3.80 2.81 10.01
CA GLN A 20 2.55 3.25 10.60
C GLN A 20 2.67 3.22 12.12
N SER A 21 2.56 4.39 12.76
CA SER A 21 2.53 4.44 14.23
C SER A 21 1.23 3.81 14.75
N GLN A 22 1.23 3.40 16.01
CA GLN A 22 0.01 2.89 16.65
C GLN A 22 -1.10 3.94 16.64
N TRP A 23 -0.76 5.20 16.90
CA TRP A 23 -1.72 6.29 16.84
C TRP A 23 -2.31 6.44 15.45
N LEU A 24 -1.48 6.46 14.40
CA LEU A 24 -1.95 6.57 13.01
C LEU A 24 -2.84 5.39 12.64
N GLY A 25 -2.45 4.17 13.05
CA GLY A 25 -3.23 2.97 12.78
C GLY A 25 -4.62 3.01 13.39
N THR A 26 -4.79 3.66 14.56
CA THR A 26 -6.09 3.77 15.22
C THR A 26 -6.89 4.98 14.77
N GLN A 27 -6.23 6.07 14.34
CA GLN A 27 -6.89 7.34 14.02
C GLN A 27 -7.20 7.52 12.53
N LYS A 28 -6.50 6.84 11.62
CA LYS A 28 -6.69 7.02 10.17
C LYS A 28 -8.12 6.72 9.71
N GLY A 29 -8.82 5.81 10.40
CA GLY A 29 -10.21 5.49 10.09
C GLY A 29 -11.19 6.59 10.52
N LYS A 30 -10.77 7.51 11.37
CA LYS A 30 -11.61 8.58 11.91
C LYS A 30 -11.39 9.92 11.21
N SER A 31 -10.34 10.04 10.40
CA SER A 31 -9.96 11.28 9.73
C SER A 31 -9.49 10.98 8.32
N TRP A 32 -10.13 11.60 7.32
CA TRP A 32 -9.70 11.48 5.93
C TRP A 32 -8.32 12.09 5.70
N GLU A 33 -7.98 13.15 6.44
CA GLU A 33 -6.66 13.76 6.35
C GLU A 33 -5.58 12.77 6.76
N LEU A 34 -5.76 12.08 7.89
CA LEU A 34 -4.81 11.07 8.35
C LEU A 34 -4.76 9.86 7.42
N MET A 35 -5.90 9.47 6.86
CA MET A 35 -5.97 8.39 5.89
C MET A 35 -5.16 8.72 4.64
N ILE A 36 -5.29 9.96 4.14
CA ILE A 36 -4.55 10.42 2.96
C ILE A 36 -3.05 10.44 3.27
N TYR A 37 -2.64 10.94 4.44
CA TYR A 37 -1.23 10.94 4.84
C TYR A 37 -0.67 9.52 4.93
N HIS A 38 -1.43 8.58 5.51
CA HIS A 38 -1.01 7.19 5.58
C HIS A 38 -0.79 6.61 4.18
N CYS A 39 -1.74 6.82 3.25
CA CYS A 39 -1.63 6.33 1.88
C CYS A 39 -0.47 6.97 1.13
N LEU A 40 -0.22 8.26 1.39
CA LEU A 40 0.91 8.97 0.79
C LEU A 40 2.24 8.40 1.28
N ILE A 41 2.37 8.16 2.58
CA ILE A 41 3.58 7.55 3.15
C ILE A 41 3.78 6.16 2.53
N TYR A 42 2.72 5.37 2.41
CA TYR A 42 2.79 4.05 1.81
C TYR A 42 3.39 4.10 0.41
N SER A 43 2.87 4.97 -0.46
CA SER A 43 3.36 5.08 -1.84
C SER A 43 4.78 5.64 -1.90
N LEU A 44 5.12 6.61 -1.04
CA LEU A 44 6.45 7.19 -1.02
C LEU A 44 7.52 6.19 -0.57
N VAL A 45 7.20 5.25 0.32
CA VAL A 45 8.13 4.19 0.72
C VAL A 45 8.48 3.32 -0.50
N PHE A 46 7.52 3.03 -1.37
CA PHE A 46 7.81 2.31 -2.62
C PHE A 46 8.73 3.12 -3.55
N VAL A 47 8.54 4.43 -3.62
CA VAL A 47 9.43 5.29 -4.42
C VAL A 47 10.86 5.22 -3.87
N LEU A 48 11.02 5.29 -2.55
CA LEU A 48 12.34 5.31 -1.91
C LEU A 48 13.07 3.98 -2.00
N ILE A 49 12.36 2.87 -1.81
CA ILE A 49 12.99 1.54 -1.73
C ILE A 49 13.06 0.87 -3.09
N VAL A 50 11.97 0.89 -3.85
CA VAL A 50 11.86 0.16 -5.12
C VAL A 50 12.16 1.05 -6.32
N HIS A 51 12.11 2.38 -6.14
CA HIS A 51 12.29 3.36 -7.21
C HIS A 51 11.23 3.22 -8.31
N VAL A 52 9.98 3.00 -7.90
CA VAL A 52 8.86 2.89 -8.84
C VAL A 52 8.65 4.22 -9.58
N SER A 53 8.08 4.13 -10.79
CA SER A 53 7.74 5.32 -11.58
C SER A 53 6.63 6.13 -10.89
N PRO A 54 6.47 7.43 -11.23
CA PRO A 54 5.36 8.22 -10.68
C PRO A 54 3.98 7.62 -10.98
N ILE A 55 3.81 6.96 -12.12
CA ILE A 55 2.55 6.31 -12.47
C ILE A 55 2.26 5.14 -11.53
N ILE A 56 3.26 4.30 -11.28
CA ILE A 56 3.14 3.17 -10.33
C ILE A 56 2.88 3.71 -8.90
N ALA A 57 3.58 4.75 -8.49
CA ALA A 57 3.35 5.38 -7.19
C ALA A 57 1.92 5.88 -7.06
N GLY A 58 1.37 6.49 -8.12
CA GLY A 58 -0.02 6.93 -8.17
C GLY A 58 -1.00 5.77 -8.05
N ILE A 59 -0.74 4.66 -8.74
CA ILE A 59 -1.56 3.45 -8.64
C ILE A 59 -1.57 2.93 -7.21
N LEU A 60 -0.40 2.83 -6.58
CA LEU A 60 -0.28 2.37 -5.20
C LEU A 60 -1.03 3.28 -4.23
N PHE A 61 -0.90 4.60 -4.40
CA PHE A 61 -1.60 5.57 -3.58
C PHE A 61 -3.12 5.43 -3.70
N ILE A 62 -3.64 5.42 -4.93
CA ILE A 62 -5.09 5.36 -5.19
C ILE A 62 -5.68 4.04 -4.70
N THR A 63 -5.04 2.92 -5.00
CA THR A 63 -5.55 1.60 -4.59
C THR A 63 -5.54 1.45 -3.07
N HIS A 64 -4.50 1.94 -2.41
CA HIS A 64 -4.43 1.91 -0.95
C HIS A 64 -5.51 2.81 -0.33
N LEU A 65 -5.77 3.97 -0.94
CA LEU A 65 -6.80 4.90 -0.49
C LEU A 65 -8.22 4.32 -0.67
N ILE A 66 -8.41 3.40 -1.61
CA ILE A 66 -9.68 2.70 -1.78
C ILE A 66 -9.82 1.55 -0.78
N ILE A 67 -8.78 0.72 -0.64
CA ILE A 67 -8.83 -0.53 0.13
C ILE A 67 -8.79 -0.27 1.64
N ASP A 68 -7.87 0.55 2.11
CA ASP A 68 -7.65 0.73 3.55
C ASP A 68 -8.87 1.31 4.28
N PRO A 69 -9.64 2.29 3.73
CA PRO A 69 -10.85 2.75 4.38
C PRO A 69 -11.94 1.69 4.52
N LEU A 70 -11.98 0.70 3.63
CA LEU A 70 -12.95 -0.39 3.74
C LEU A 70 -12.78 -1.18 5.03
N LYS A 71 -11.55 -1.26 5.53
CA LYS A 71 -11.25 -1.89 6.81
C LYS A 71 -11.30 -0.88 7.96
N ALA A 72 -10.54 0.21 7.84
CA ALA A 72 -10.28 1.11 8.94
C ALA A 72 -11.44 2.06 9.25
N ARG A 73 -12.17 2.50 8.19
CA ARG A 73 -13.24 3.50 8.36
C ARG A 73 -14.64 2.90 8.31
N TYR A 74 -14.90 2.05 7.33
CA TYR A 74 -16.24 1.51 7.10
C TYR A 74 -16.44 0.11 7.69
N ASN A 75 -15.36 -0.53 8.13
CA ASN A 75 -15.39 -1.85 8.76
C ASN A 75 -16.08 -2.90 7.88
N ILE A 76 -16.00 -2.73 6.55
CA ILE A 76 -16.54 -3.69 5.58
C ILE A 76 -15.64 -4.93 5.53
N ILE A 77 -14.31 -4.73 5.52
CA ILE A 77 -13.34 -5.80 5.60
C ILE A 77 -12.96 -5.94 7.07
N LYS A 78 -13.46 -6.99 7.72
CA LYS A 78 -13.32 -7.13 9.17
C LYS A 78 -12.06 -7.87 9.59
N LYS A 79 -11.51 -8.71 8.71
CA LYS A 79 -10.35 -9.53 9.03
C LYS A 79 -9.11 -9.02 8.28
N ILE A 80 -7.99 -8.95 9.02
CA ILE A 80 -6.74 -8.42 8.47
C ILE A 80 -6.24 -9.20 7.26
N TYR A 81 -6.46 -10.51 7.22
CA TYR A 81 -5.97 -11.29 6.09
C TYR A 81 -6.70 -10.98 4.77
N TRP A 82 -7.98 -10.60 4.82
CA TRP A 82 -8.71 -10.18 3.63
C TRP A 82 -8.20 -8.85 3.10
N ASP A 83 -7.92 -7.90 4.02
CA ASP A 83 -7.29 -6.63 3.69
C ASP A 83 -5.94 -6.86 3.01
N GLN A 84 -5.11 -7.73 3.60
CA GLN A 84 -3.80 -8.05 3.03
C GLN A 84 -3.90 -8.79 1.70
N ALA A 85 -4.90 -9.67 1.53
CA ALA A 85 -5.13 -10.36 0.26
C ALA A 85 -5.42 -9.37 -0.88
N LEU A 86 -6.21 -8.34 -0.62
CA LEU A 86 -6.50 -7.30 -1.63
C LEU A 86 -5.24 -6.51 -1.97
N HIS A 87 -4.41 -6.18 -0.98
CA HIS A 87 -3.12 -5.51 -1.25
C HIS A 87 -2.17 -6.40 -2.05
N MET A 88 -2.18 -7.71 -1.80
CA MET A 88 -1.35 -8.66 -2.57
C MET A 88 -1.78 -8.72 -4.03
N ILE A 89 -3.09 -8.65 -4.31
CA ILE A 89 -3.60 -8.61 -5.68
C ILE A 89 -3.10 -7.36 -6.40
N VAL A 90 -3.13 -6.21 -5.73
CA VAL A 90 -2.60 -4.95 -6.29
C VAL A 90 -1.11 -5.07 -6.57
N LEU A 91 -0.34 -5.64 -5.65
CA LEU A 91 1.11 -5.83 -5.85
C LEU A 91 1.41 -6.78 -7.00
N ALA A 92 0.62 -7.83 -7.17
CA ALA A 92 0.76 -8.73 -8.32
C ALA A 92 0.54 -7.98 -9.64
N GLY A 93 -0.45 -7.10 -9.69
CA GLY A 93 -0.67 -6.24 -10.85
C GLY A 93 0.48 -5.28 -11.11
N VAL A 94 1.02 -4.67 -10.07
CA VAL A 94 2.18 -3.78 -10.17
C VAL A 94 3.41 -4.55 -10.67
N TRP A 95 3.64 -5.74 -10.13
CA TRP A 95 4.74 -6.59 -10.57
C TRP A 95 4.61 -6.94 -12.06
N PHE A 96 3.40 -7.27 -12.51
CA PHE A 96 3.13 -7.55 -13.90
C PHE A 96 3.49 -6.34 -14.79
N LEU A 97 3.03 -5.15 -14.41
CA LEU A 97 3.32 -3.93 -15.16
C LEU A 97 4.81 -3.63 -15.23
N MET A 98 5.52 -3.79 -14.12
CA MET A 98 6.97 -3.57 -14.07
C MET A 98 7.73 -4.60 -14.88
N SER A 99 7.31 -5.86 -14.84
CA SER A 99 7.97 -6.96 -15.59
C SER A 99 7.84 -6.78 -17.08
N HIS A 100 6.79 -6.14 -17.56
CA HIS A 100 6.55 -5.90 -18.98
C HIS A 100 7.00 -4.50 -19.41
N HIS A 101 7.66 -3.76 -18.52
CA HIS A 101 8.17 -2.40 -18.77
C HIS A 101 7.10 -1.45 -19.29
N ILE A 102 5.85 -1.61 -18.83
CA ILE A 102 4.74 -0.73 -19.25
C ILE A 102 4.88 0.66 -18.62
N PHE A 103 5.40 0.72 -17.39
CA PHE A 103 5.62 1.98 -16.67
C PHE A 103 7.01 2.05 -16.05
#